data_781240264cdc4e68ef20215ed6a958d1
#
_entry.id   781240264cdc4e68ef20215ed6a958d1
#
_cell.length_a   1.000
_cell.length_b   1.000
_cell.length_c   1.000
_cell.angle_alpha   90.00
_cell.angle_beta   90.00
_cell.angle_gamma   90.00
#
_symmetry.space_group_name_H-M   'P 1'
#
loop_
_entity.id
_entity.type
_entity.pdbx_description
1 polymer ?
#
loop_
_entity_poly.entity_id
_entity_poly.type
_entity_poly.pdbx_seq_one_letter_code
_entity_poly.pdbx_strand_id
1 'polypeptide(L)'
;MNPHHLGPHMSDSLTLGVDIGTTSTKVLLLKSDSTWEMTAWPSNEGLWNKLRNWLGERGKNITRVGITAHGPSAVVIRDGELCGRIITWYEPLPEECQRLPQGGQRLPETRAWVPARLAQWESENGPIGMGVAVQIKDYHNWELTGIIARDRRSMRGFVGEGYFHLPQSVIGRVTEEGSKKSGIAEGAEVICGCDDLTAGVIGLNAKPGVLFNLANTSEHVGEINDDYQEGMSWLPPLGELPALSYNATTLQTNANTIERNEAILELRNRFPPHEMWIGGGLALDTQLVEERNAIYKAGQEVSVLGVAKLANRKPLAVIFGAGKVGRGFLAQLLNRAGWDFSLVDSHAETIEQLHD
;
A
#
# COMPACT_ATOMS: atom_id res chain seq x y z
N MET A 1 30.02 -25.63 -27.30
CA MET A 1 28.92 -25.71 -26.33
C MET A 1 29.24 -24.73 -25.21
N ASN A 2 28.58 -23.57 -25.21
CA ASN A 2 28.79 -22.55 -24.17
C ASN A 2 28.06 -22.96 -22.91
N PRO A 3 28.63 -22.81 -21.70
CA PRO A 3 27.95 -23.10 -20.46
C PRO A 3 26.92 -22.01 -20.18
N HIS A 4 25.75 -22.46 -19.79
CA HIS A 4 24.57 -21.71 -19.45
C HIS A 4 24.87 -20.50 -18.55
N HIS A 5 24.41 -19.30 -18.93
CA HIS A 5 24.12 -18.23 -18.02
C HIS A 5 22.98 -18.70 -17.08
N LEU A 6 23.36 -19.23 -15.94
CA LEU A 6 22.49 -19.32 -14.80
C LEU A 6 22.20 -17.88 -14.39
N GLY A 7 20.94 -17.46 -14.47
CA GLY A 7 20.49 -16.19 -13.90
C GLY A 7 20.91 -16.07 -12.42
N PRO A 8 20.87 -14.87 -11.83
CA PRO A 8 21.34 -14.65 -10.46
C PRO A 8 20.74 -15.68 -9.52
N HIS A 9 21.58 -16.25 -8.67
CA HIS A 9 21.14 -17.21 -7.64
C HIS A 9 19.95 -16.65 -6.89
N MET A 10 18.86 -17.39 -6.74
CA MET A 10 17.63 -17.00 -6.04
C MET A 10 17.87 -16.54 -4.59
N SER A 11 19.07 -16.75 -4.03
CA SER A 11 19.46 -16.31 -2.68
C SER A 11 19.65 -14.79 -2.54
N ASP A 12 19.84 -14.04 -3.63
CA ASP A 12 20.21 -12.63 -3.59
C ASP A 12 19.08 -11.68 -4.03
N SER A 13 17.90 -12.22 -4.33
CA SER A 13 16.75 -11.42 -4.77
C SER A 13 16.19 -10.57 -3.61
N LEU A 14 16.09 -9.27 -3.85
CA LEU A 14 15.58 -8.29 -2.90
C LEU A 14 14.24 -7.72 -3.37
N THR A 15 13.35 -7.48 -2.42
CA THR A 15 12.12 -6.70 -2.65
C THR A 15 12.26 -5.35 -1.95
N LEU A 16 12.06 -4.28 -2.69
CA LEU A 16 12.08 -2.92 -2.17
C LEU A 16 10.67 -2.48 -1.77
N GLY A 17 10.50 -2.05 -0.52
CA GLY A 17 9.36 -1.26 -0.07
C GLY A 17 9.76 0.21 0.06
N VAL A 18 8.84 1.10 -0.32
CA VAL A 18 8.97 2.55 -0.14
C VAL A 18 7.68 3.06 0.49
N ASP A 19 7.79 3.75 1.64
CA ASP A 19 6.68 4.44 2.31
C ASP A 19 6.96 5.94 2.32
N ILE A 20 6.22 6.69 1.54
CA ILE A 20 6.31 8.15 1.47
C ILE A 20 5.30 8.71 2.48
N GLY A 21 5.76 8.86 3.72
CA GLY A 21 4.94 9.40 4.80
C GLY A 21 4.88 10.93 4.78
N THR A 22 4.03 11.51 5.62
CA THR A 22 3.90 12.97 5.75
C THR A 22 5.19 13.62 6.25
N THR A 23 5.83 13.00 7.24
CA THR A 23 7.01 13.55 7.93
C THR A 23 8.30 12.93 7.44
N SER A 24 8.29 11.62 7.18
CA SER A 24 9.48 10.88 6.77
C SER A 24 9.16 9.86 5.69
N THR A 25 10.07 9.75 4.73
CA THR A 25 10.11 8.66 3.77
C THR A 25 10.93 7.52 4.36
N LYS A 26 10.36 6.31 4.33
CA LYS A 26 11.01 5.08 4.80
C LYS A 26 11.22 4.15 3.62
N VAL A 27 12.33 3.49 3.60
CA VAL A 27 12.65 2.47 2.60
C VAL A 27 13.18 1.21 3.27
N LEU A 28 12.79 0.05 2.73
CA LEU A 28 13.08 -1.24 3.31
C LEU A 28 13.43 -2.23 2.20
N LEU A 29 14.53 -2.95 2.39
CA LEU A 29 14.89 -4.11 1.58
C LEU A 29 14.50 -5.39 2.31
N LEU A 30 13.53 -6.10 1.76
CA LEU A 30 13.07 -7.39 2.25
C LEU A 30 13.82 -8.49 1.50
N LYS A 31 14.46 -9.40 2.23
CA LYS A 31 15.17 -10.56 1.72
C LYS A 31 14.25 -11.78 1.59
N SER A 32 14.69 -12.78 0.86
CA SER A 32 13.97 -14.04 0.66
C SER A 32 13.72 -14.83 1.96
N ASP A 33 14.59 -14.69 2.95
CA ASP A 33 14.45 -15.28 4.28
C ASP A 33 13.54 -14.50 5.24
N SER A 34 12.85 -13.48 4.71
CA SER A 34 11.99 -12.55 5.45
C SER A 34 12.72 -11.61 6.43
N THR A 35 14.04 -11.61 6.46
CA THR A 35 14.81 -10.57 7.14
C THR A 35 14.81 -9.29 6.30
N TRP A 36 15.01 -8.15 6.96
CA TRP A 36 14.98 -6.85 6.29
C TRP A 36 15.97 -5.86 6.90
N GLU A 37 16.30 -4.86 6.11
CA GLU A 37 17.02 -3.67 6.53
C GLU A 37 16.25 -2.42 6.09
N MET A 38 16.31 -1.35 6.86
CA MET A 38 15.55 -0.14 6.63
C MET A 38 16.37 1.12 6.91
N THR A 39 16.01 2.19 6.22
CA THR A 39 16.43 3.55 6.55
C THR A 39 15.26 4.52 6.37
N ALA A 40 15.41 5.74 6.91
CA ALA A 40 14.43 6.81 6.80
C ALA A 40 15.11 8.16 6.69
N TRP A 41 14.42 9.11 6.04
CA TRP A 41 14.82 10.52 5.95
C TRP A 41 13.60 11.43 5.88
N PRO A 42 13.72 12.76 6.14
CA PRO A 42 12.62 13.70 6.01
C PRO A 42 12.01 13.69 4.60
N SER A 43 10.68 13.69 4.50
CA SER A 43 9.96 13.55 3.22
C SER A 43 10.19 14.73 2.24
N ASN A 44 10.64 15.88 2.73
CA ASN A 44 11.01 17.03 1.89
C ASN A 44 12.38 16.90 1.22
N GLU A 45 13.14 15.83 1.50
CA GLU A 45 14.42 15.55 0.85
C GLU A 45 14.20 14.60 -0.32
N GLY A 46 14.54 14.99 -1.54
CA GLY A 46 14.25 14.26 -2.78
C GLY A 46 14.45 12.73 -2.72
N LEU A 47 13.39 11.99 -3.01
CA LEU A 47 13.30 10.53 -2.87
C LEU A 47 14.45 9.80 -3.59
N TRP A 48 14.57 10.00 -4.90
CA TRP A 48 15.40 9.14 -5.73
C TRP A 48 16.90 9.28 -5.46
N ASN A 49 17.39 10.47 -5.19
CA ASN A 49 18.81 10.66 -4.88
C ASN A 49 19.20 10.01 -3.54
N LYS A 50 18.35 10.16 -2.53
CA LYS A 50 18.55 9.50 -1.22
C LYS A 50 18.48 7.98 -1.35
N LEU A 51 17.49 7.48 -2.07
CA LEU A 51 17.32 6.04 -2.31
C LEU A 51 18.54 5.47 -3.03
N ARG A 52 18.94 6.05 -4.17
CA ARG A 52 20.09 5.60 -4.94
C ARG A 52 21.36 5.55 -4.11
N ASN A 53 21.61 6.59 -3.31
CA ASN A 53 22.80 6.65 -2.45
C ASN A 53 22.76 5.54 -1.36
N TRP A 54 21.59 5.29 -0.78
CA TRP A 54 21.44 4.23 0.22
C TRP A 54 21.54 2.83 -0.36
N LEU A 55 20.96 2.61 -1.53
CA LEU A 55 21.00 1.32 -2.21
C LEU A 55 22.43 0.93 -2.62
N GLY A 56 23.19 1.84 -3.23
CA GLY A 56 24.49 1.52 -3.81
C GLY A 56 24.39 0.29 -4.75
N GLU A 57 25.32 -0.64 -4.62
CA GLU A 57 25.35 -1.87 -5.44
C GLU A 57 24.17 -2.82 -5.18
N ARG A 58 23.51 -2.73 -4.00
CA ARG A 58 22.34 -3.58 -3.67
C ARG A 58 21.17 -3.36 -4.63
N GLY A 59 21.07 -2.16 -5.21
CA GLY A 59 20.02 -1.84 -6.17
C GLY A 59 19.94 -2.79 -7.36
N LYS A 60 21.08 -3.39 -7.75
CA LYS A 60 21.18 -4.37 -8.84
C LYS A 60 20.46 -5.71 -8.53
N ASN A 61 20.25 -6.01 -7.26
CA ASN A 61 19.61 -7.24 -6.81
C ASN A 61 18.11 -7.07 -6.54
N ILE A 62 17.58 -5.86 -6.70
CA ILE A 62 16.15 -5.60 -6.54
C ILE A 62 15.41 -6.17 -7.73
N THR A 63 14.48 -7.08 -7.45
CA THR A 63 13.64 -7.74 -8.47
C THR A 63 12.19 -7.26 -8.42
N ARG A 64 11.74 -6.71 -7.28
CA ARG A 64 10.39 -6.22 -7.07
C ARG A 64 10.37 -4.93 -6.26
N VAL A 65 9.40 -4.07 -6.57
CA VAL A 65 9.22 -2.77 -5.93
C VAL A 65 7.74 -2.58 -5.56
N GLY A 66 7.50 -2.17 -4.33
CA GLY A 66 6.18 -1.69 -3.88
C GLY A 66 6.31 -0.30 -3.26
N ILE A 67 5.45 0.62 -3.68
CA ILE A 67 5.39 1.98 -3.14
C ILE A 67 4.05 2.18 -2.46
N THR A 68 4.08 2.76 -1.27
CA THR A 68 2.93 3.31 -0.56
C THR A 68 3.19 4.77 -0.23
N ALA A 69 2.15 5.55 -0.06
CA ALA A 69 2.27 6.95 0.31
C ALA A 69 1.10 7.41 1.16
N HIS A 70 1.32 8.49 1.91
CA HIS A 70 0.25 9.20 2.59
C HIS A 70 -0.78 9.72 1.57
N GLY A 71 -2.01 9.84 1.98
CA GLY A 71 -3.08 10.36 1.14
C GLY A 71 -4.35 10.68 1.95
N PRO A 72 -5.38 11.19 1.28
CA PRO A 72 -5.49 11.46 -0.15
C PRO A 72 -4.74 12.72 -0.58
N SER A 73 -4.15 12.69 -1.76
CA SER A 73 -3.46 13.80 -2.41
C SER A 73 -4.05 14.01 -3.81
N ALA A 74 -3.77 15.15 -4.45
CA ALA A 74 -4.04 15.35 -5.86
C ALA A 74 -2.72 15.57 -6.60
N VAL A 75 -2.45 14.67 -7.53
CA VAL A 75 -1.35 14.73 -8.48
C VAL A 75 -1.94 14.59 -9.87
N VAL A 76 -1.54 15.43 -10.80
CA VAL A 76 -2.01 15.39 -12.18
C VAL A 76 -0.84 15.18 -13.12
N ILE A 77 -0.92 14.15 -13.94
CA ILE A 77 0.02 13.87 -15.02
C ILE A 77 -0.68 14.23 -16.33
N ARG A 78 -0.05 15.06 -17.15
CA ARG A 78 -0.55 15.47 -18.48
C ARG A 78 0.60 15.46 -19.45
N ASP A 79 0.39 14.89 -20.63
CA ASP A 79 1.38 14.82 -21.72
C ASP A 79 2.75 14.22 -21.27
N GLY A 80 2.72 13.28 -20.33
CA GLY A 80 3.92 12.65 -19.80
C GLY A 80 4.72 13.54 -18.85
N GLU A 81 4.10 14.52 -18.20
CA GLU A 81 4.73 15.41 -17.23
C GLU A 81 3.83 15.64 -16.01
N LEU A 82 4.46 15.97 -14.87
CA LEU A 82 3.74 16.46 -13.70
C LEU A 82 3.16 17.84 -14.01
N CYS A 83 1.84 17.97 -13.92
CA CYS A 83 1.13 19.21 -14.15
C CYS A 83 0.79 19.92 -12.83
N GLY A 84 1.24 21.14 -12.67
CA GLY A 84 1.03 21.91 -11.45
C GLY A 84 1.78 21.34 -10.24
N ARG A 85 1.38 21.76 -9.05
CA ARG A 85 1.94 21.24 -7.81
C ARG A 85 1.14 20.06 -7.27
N ILE A 86 1.75 19.26 -6.42
CA ILE A 86 1.05 18.21 -5.65
C ILE A 86 0.28 18.88 -4.52
N ILE A 87 -1.03 18.60 -4.42
CA ILE A 87 -1.87 18.99 -3.30
C ILE A 87 -1.90 17.84 -2.28
N THR A 88 -1.51 18.10 -1.05
CA THR A 88 -1.42 17.08 -0.01
C THR A 88 -2.62 17.11 0.95
N TRP A 89 -2.88 15.99 1.61
CA TRP A 89 -4.02 15.81 2.51
C TRP A 89 -4.02 16.77 3.71
N TYR A 90 -2.85 17.19 4.18
CA TYR A 90 -2.69 18.03 5.37
C TYR A 90 -2.76 19.53 5.07
N GLU A 91 -2.81 19.93 3.82
CA GLU A 91 -3.00 21.33 3.45
C GLU A 91 -4.41 21.81 3.83
N PRO A 92 -4.57 23.10 4.20
CA PRO A 92 -5.90 23.68 4.37
C PRO A 92 -6.75 23.47 3.12
N LEU A 93 -7.98 22.97 3.28
CA LEU A 93 -8.92 22.79 2.17
C LEU A 93 -9.87 24.00 2.13
N PRO A 94 -9.87 24.78 1.04
CA PRO A 94 -10.83 25.86 0.84
C PRO A 94 -12.27 25.34 0.89
N GLU A 95 -13.19 26.13 1.42
CA GLU A 95 -14.59 25.72 1.62
C GLU A 95 -15.27 25.40 0.28
N GLU A 96 -14.99 26.17 -0.75
CA GLU A 96 -15.49 25.98 -2.12
C GLU A 96 -14.96 24.72 -2.78
N CYS A 97 -13.87 24.14 -2.28
CA CYS A 97 -13.27 22.89 -2.77
C CYS A 97 -13.81 21.64 -2.09
N GLN A 98 -14.68 21.79 -1.08
CA GLN A 98 -15.29 20.63 -0.44
C GLN A 98 -16.11 19.83 -1.43
N ARG A 99 -15.93 18.51 -1.44
CA ARG A 99 -16.66 17.58 -2.28
C ARG A 99 -16.97 16.32 -1.49
N LEU A 100 -18.13 15.75 -1.75
CA LEU A 100 -18.52 14.46 -1.18
C LEU A 100 -17.82 13.31 -1.90
N PRO A 101 -17.57 12.18 -1.19
CA PRO A 101 -17.07 10.97 -1.81
C PRO A 101 -18.03 10.47 -2.90
N GLN A 102 -17.46 9.92 -3.97
CA GLN A 102 -18.18 9.30 -5.07
C GLN A 102 -18.02 7.76 -5.00
N GLY A 103 -18.84 7.02 -5.75
CA GLY A 103 -18.61 5.60 -6.02
C GLY A 103 -18.92 4.63 -4.89
N GLY A 104 -19.83 4.99 -3.98
CA GLY A 104 -20.34 4.07 -2.95
C GLY A 104 -19.35 3.76 -1.82
N GLN A 105 -18.20 4.39 -1.78
CA GLN A 105 -17.33 4.34 -0.61
C GLN A 105 -18.02 5.09 0.54
N ARG A 106 -18.27 4.38 1.62
CA ARG A 106 -18.91 4.93 2.82
C ARG A 106 -17.82 5.47 3.74
N LEU A 107 -17.56 6.73 3.56
CA LEU A 107 -16.58 7.49 4.29
C LEU A 107 -17.34 8.57 5.05
N PRO A 108 -17.00 8.87 6.31
CA PRO A 108 -17.61 10.00 7.00
C PRO A 108 -17.39 11.28 6.20
N GLU A 109 -18.29 12.23 6.34
CA GLU A 109 -18.11 13.56 5.77
C GLU A 109 -16.80 14.15 6.28
N THR A 110 -15.78 14.10 5.47
CA THR A 110 -14.49 14.71 5.77
C THR A 110 -14.04 15.54 4.59
N ARG A 111 -13.18 16.48 4.90
CA ARG A 111 -12.63 17.45 3.97
C ARG A 111 -11.55 16.86 3.05
N ALA A 112 -11.11 15.63 3.31
CA ALA A 112 -9.82 15.13 2.80
C ALA A 112 -9.94 14.04 1.73
N TRP A 113 -10.97 14.06 0.91
CA TRP A 113 -11.13 13.06 -0.16
C TRP A 113 -10.45 13.51 -1.45
N VAL A 114 -10.09 12.55 -2.30
CA VAL A 114 -9.47 12.83 -3.60
C VAL A 114 -10.28 13.83 -4.43
N PRO A 115 -11.63 13.75 -4.52
CA PRO A 115 -12.40 14.77 -5.25
C PRO A 115 -12.23 16.18 -4.70
N ALA A 116 -12.12 16.35 -3.38
CA ALA A 116 -11.90 17.65 -2.77
C ALA A 116 -10.50 18.19 -3.07
N ARG A 117 -9.48 17.34 -3.00
CA ARG A 117 -8.10 17.72 -3.35
C ARG A 117 -7.94 18.02 -4.84
N LEU A 118 -8.65 17.32 -5.71
CA LEU A 118 -8.71 17.64 -7.13
C LEU A 118 -9.40 18.96 -7.39
N ALA A 119 -10.52 19.26 -6.71
CA ALA A 119 -11.17 20.56 -6.82
C ALA A 119 -10.24 21.70 -6.37
N GLN A 120 -9.45 21.49 -5.32
CA GLN A 120 -8.41 22.44 -4.90
C GLN A 120 -7.33 22.59 -5.99
N TRP A 121 -6.88 21.51 -6.57
CA TRP A 121 -5.90 21.55 -7.66
C TRP A 121 -6.44 22.31 -8.87
N GLU A 122 -7.70 22.04 -9.26
CA GLU A 122 -8.36 22.72 -10.39
C GLU A 122 -8.58 24.21 -10.13
N SER A 123 -8.82 24.62 -8.88
CA SER A 123 -8.97 26.04 -8.53
C SER A 123 -7.67 26.83 -8.73
N GLU A 124 -6.53 26.16 -8.61
CA GLU A 124 -5.21 26.76 -8.78
C GLU A 124 -4.69 26.68 -10.23
N ASN A 125 -5.05 25.62 -10.97
CA ASN A 125 -4.43 25.27 -12.26
C ASN A 125 -5.42 25.25 -13.43
N GLY A 126 -6.70 25.45 -13.17
CA GLY A 126 -7.77 25.25 -14.16
C GLY A 126 -8.16 23.77 -14.33
N PRO A 127 -9.08 23.49 -15.25
CA PRO A 127 -9.63 22.14 -15.42
C PRO A 127 -8.55 21.09 -15.70
N ILE A 128 -8.74 19.87 -15.15
CA ILE A 128 -7.82 18.75 -15.36
C ILE A 128 -7.68 18.37 -16.84
N GLY A 129 -8.74 18.58 -17.65
CA GLY A 129 -8.73 18.33 -19.10
C GLY A 129 -8.33 16.89 -19.43
N MET A 130 -7.32 16.73 -20.31
CA MET A 130 -6.78 15.42 -20.67
C MET A 130 -5.77 14.87 -19.66
N GLY A 131 -5.56 15.54 -18.52
CA GLY A 131 -4.70 15.05 -17.46
C GLY A 131 -5.30 13.84 -16.75
N VAL A 132 -4.44 13.03 -16.14
CA VAL A 132 -4.83 11.87 -15.32
C VAL A 132 -4.54 12.19 -13.87
N ALA A 133 -5.59 12.14 -13.04
CA ALA A 133 -5.46 12.27 -11.59
C ALA A 133 -4.92 10.98 -10.99
N VAL A 134 -3.91 11.09 -10.14
CA VAL A 134 -3.23 9.98 -9.47
C VAL A 134 -2.88 10.34 -8.03
N GLN A 135 -2.40 9.39 -7.25
CA GLN A 135 -1.81 9.61 -5.93
C GLN A 135 -0.29 9.73 -6.00
N ILE A 136 0.34 10.17 -4.91
CA ILE A 136 1.81 10.31 -4.83
C ILE A 136 2.53 9.01 -5.19
N LYS A 137 2.07 7.87 -4.68
CA LYS A 137 2.66 6.57 -5.01
C LYS A 137 2.59 6.24 -6.51
N ASP A 138 1.46 6.58 -7.13
CA ASP A 138 1.23 6.32 -8.56
C ASP A 138 2.13 7.20 -9.44
N TYR A 139 2.36 8.45 -9.02
CA TYR A 139 3.31 9.34 -9.66
C TYR A 139 4.73 8.76 -9.63
N HIS A 140 5.18 8.25 -8.48
CA HIS A 140 6.50 7.64 -8.37
C HIS A 140 6.61 6.29 -9.10
N ASN A 141 5.52 5.51 -9.15
CA ASN A 141 5.44 4.33 -10.01
C ASN A 141 5.62 4.68 -11.48
N TRP A 142 4.94 5.77 -11.92
CA TRP A 142 5.10 6.29 -13.27
C TRP A 142 6.53 6.75 -13.57
N GLU A 143 7.19 7.43 -12.64
CA GLU A 143 8.61 7.81 -12.80
C GLU A 143 9.55 6.62 -12.99
N LEU A 144 9.21 5.45 -12.44
CA LEU A 144 10.01 4.22 -12.60
C LEU A 144 9.69 3.49 -13.89
N THR A 145 8.42 3.47 -14.31
CA THR A 145 7.91 2.54 -15.34
C THR A 145 7.45 3.22 -16.62
N GLY A 146 7.20 4.54 -16.58
CA GLY A 146 6.50 5.26 -17.65
C GLY A 146 4.99 4.93 -17.73
N ILE A 147 4.46 4.09 -16.84
CA ILE A 147 3.07 3.63 -16.87
C ILE A 147 2.26 4.30 -15.76
N ILE A 148 1.15 4.96 -16.14
CA ILE A 148 0.18 5.52 -15.20
C ILE A 148 -0.76 4.41 -14.75
N ALA A 149 -0.70 4.05 -13.48
CA ALA A 149 -1.55 3.04 -12.86
C ALA A 149 -2.02 3.52 -11.49
N ARG A 150 -3.25 3.19 -11.13
CA ARG A 150 -3.87 3.59 -9.87
C ARG A 150 -4.78 2.50 -9.33
N ASP A 151 -5.00 2.48 -8.03
CA ASP A 151 -5.93 1.57 -7.38
C ASP A 151 -7.11 2.31 -6.72
N ARG A 152 -8.23 1.59 -6.52
CA ARG A 152 -9.44 2.20 -5.98
C ARG A 152 -9.32 2.63 -4.52
N ARG A 153 -8.49 1.97 -3.72
CA ARG A 153 -8.33 2.32 -2.30
C ARG A 153 -7.57 3.62 -2.10
N SER A 154 -6.48 3.80 -2.85
CA SER A 154 -5.71 5.04 -2.81
C SER A 154 -6.48 6.22 -3.41
N MET A 155 -7.33 5.95 -4.41
CA MET A 155 -8.22 6.95 -5.04
C MET A 155 -9.54 7.14 -4.26
N ARG A 156 -9.47 7.26 -2.94
CA ARG A 156 -10.62 7.35 -2.03
C ARG A 156 -11.63 8.40 -2.45
N GLY A 157 -12.89 7.95 -2.61
CA GLY A 157 -14.02 8.80 -2.95
C GLY A 157 -14.03 9.32 -4.39
N PHE A 158 -13.09 8.90 -5.24
CA PHE A 158 -13.00 9.30 -6.64
C PHE A 158 -13.49 8.18 -7.57
N VAL A 159 -14.41 8.54 -8.47
CA VAL A 159 -14.88 7.70 -9.58
C VAL A 159 -14.57 8.44 -10.85
N GLY A 160 -13.33 8.34 -11.31
CA GLY A 160 -12.92 8.85 -12.60
C GLY A 160 -12.99 7.77 -13.68
N GLU A 161 -12.92 8.20 -14.93
CA GLU A 161 -12.73 7.30 -16.05
C GLU A 161 -11.35 6.63 -16.00
N GLY A 162 -11.26 5.45 -16.57
CA GLY A 162 -10.03 4.69 -16.74
C GLY A 162 -9.98 3.41 -15.91
N TYR A 163 -8.90 2.67 -16.13
CA TYR A 163 -8.67 1.38 -15.51
C TYR A 163 -8.04 1.52 -14.12
N PHE A 164 -8.53 0.73 -13.17
CA PHE A 164 -7.94 0.61 -11.85
C PHE A 164 -7.31 -0.77 -11.69
N HIS A 165 -6.10 -0.79 -11.20
CA HIS A 165 -5.35 -2.02 -10.95
C HIS A 165 -5.62 -2.56 -9.54
N LEU A 166 -5.38 -3.85 -9.35
CA LEU A 166 -5.29 -4.40 -8.00
C LEU A 166 -3.96 -3.99 -7.37
N PRO A 167 -3.91 -3.69 -6.08
CA PRO A 167 -2.69 -3.23 -5.42
C PRO A 167 -1.47 -4.16 -5.59
N GLN A 168 -1.69 -5.47 -5.62
CA GLN A 168 -0.63 -6.47 -5.81
C GLN A 168 -0.25 -6.71 -7.29
N SER A 169 -1.00 -6.16 -8.23
CA SER A 169 -0.73 -6.37 -9.66
C SER A 169 0.56 -5.69 -10.09
N VAL A 170 1.38 -6.40 -10.84
CA VAL A 170 2.52 -5.81 -11.56
C VAL A 170 1.98 -4.89 -12.65
N ILE A 171 2.33 -3.61 -12.55
CA ILE A 171 1.90 -2.58 -13.51
C ILE A 171 2.92 -2.33 -14.60
N GLY A 172 4.17 -2.73 -14.38
CA GLY A 172 5.27 -2.54 -15.33
C GLY A 172 6.59 -2.96 -14.74
N ARG A 173 7.65 -2.60 -15.45
CA ARG A 173 9.02 -2.85 -15.05
C ARG A 173 9.80 -1.54 -15.02
N VAL A 174 10.78 -1.44 -14.14
CA VAL A 174 11.69 -0.30 -14.08
C VAL A 174 12.38 -0.14 -15.44
N THR A 175 12.23 1.03 -16.04
CA THR A 175 12.86 1.38 -17.30
C THR A 175 14.33 1.73 -17.11
N GLU A 176 15.10 1.88 -18.20
CA GLU A 176 16.48 2.39 -18.15
C GLU A 176 16.55 3.76 -17.46
N GLU A 177 15.60 4.67 -17.77
CA GLU A 177 15.51 5.99 -17.13
C GLU A 177 15.17 5.89 -15.65
N GLY A 178 14.19 5.06 -15.31
CA GLY A 178 13.82 4.76 -13.93
C GLY A 178 14.99 4.20 -13.13
N SER A 179 15.77 3.31 -13.73
CA SER A 179 16.98 2.73 -13.13
C SER A 179 18.07 3.78 -12.89
N LYS A 180 18.38 4.61 -13.88
CA LYS A 180 19.34 5.73 -13.74
C LYS A 180 18.94 6.70 -12.63
N LYS A 181 17.64 6.97 -12.52
CA LYS A 181 17.07 7.87 -11.53
C LYS A 181 17.14 7.31 -10.11
N SER A 182 16.72 6.08 -9.93
CA SER A 182 16.48 5.45 -8.62
C SER A 182 17.63 4.59 -8.09
N GLY A 183 18.47 4.05 -8.98
CA GLY A 183 19.46 3.03 -8.66
C GLY A 183 18.89 1.61 -8.53
N ILE A 184 17.61 1.41 -8.83
CA ILE A 184 16.96 0.10 -8.87
C ILE A 184 17.32 -0.59 -10.18
N ALA A 185 17.47 -1.91 -10.17
CA ALA A 185 17.75 -2.68 -11.38
C ALA A 185 16.71 -2.42 -12.48
N GLU A 186 17.18 -2.18 -13.70
CA GLU A 186 16.31 -2.20 -14.87
C GLU A 186 15.61 -3.55 -14.99
N GLY A 187 14.33 -3.54 -15.36
CA GLY A 187 13.52 -4.74 -15.47
C GLY A 187 12.93 -5.25 -14.16
N ALA A 188 13.25 -4.66 -12.99
CA ALA A 188 12.58 -4.98 -11.73
C ALA A 188 11.07 -4.72 -11.83
N GLU A 189 10.26 -5.66 -11.33
CA GLU A 189 8.81 -5.55 -11.37
C GLU A 189 8.31 -4.50 -10.38
N VAL A 190 7.40 -3.62 -10.82
CA VAL A 190 6.75 -2.61 -9.99
C VAL A 190 5.30 -2.98 -9.83
N ILE A 191 4.82 -3.11 -8.58
CA ILE A 191 3.40 -3.33 -8.31
C ILE A 191 2.64 -1.99 -8.21
N CYS A 192 1.32 -2.03 -8.35
CA CYS A 192 0.48 -0.84 -8.20
C CYS A 192 0.66 -0.20 -6.80
N GLY A 193 0.81 -1.02 -5.77
CA GLY A 193 0.88 -0.56 -4.37
C GLY A 193 -0.48 -0.15 -3.83
N CYS A 194 -0.50 0.33 -2.60
CA CYS A 194 -1.71 0.75 -1.89
C CYS A 194 -1.46 1.99 -1.02
N ASP A 195 -2.50 2.50 -0.39
CA ASP A 195 -2.38 3.56 0.60
C ASP A 195 -1.65 3.10 1.88
N ASP A 196 -1.16 4.04 2.67
CA ASP A 196 -0.37 3.80 3.89
C ASP A 196 -1.15 3.06 4.99
N LEU A 197 -2.47 3.31 5.12
CA LEU A 197 -3.34 2.57 6.04
C LEU A 197 -3.39 1.09 5.66
N THR A 198 -3.70 0.79 4.40
CA THR A 198 -3.75 -0.60 3.91
C THR A 198 -2.39 -1.29 4.06
N ALA A 199 -1.30 -0.61 3.70
CA ALA A 199 0.05 -1.12 3.90
C ALA A 199 0.35 -1.38 5.38
N GLY A 200 -0.05 -0.47 6.27
CA GLY A 200 0.10 -0.64 7.71
C GLY A 200 -0.63 -1.88 8.25
N VAL A 201 -1.87 -2.10 7.83
CA VAL A 201 -2.64 -3.30 8.23
C VAL A 201 -1.97 -4.60 7.77
N ILE A 202 -1.41 -4.61 6.53
CA ILE A 202 -0.61 -5.74 6.04
C ILE A 202 0.67 -5.92 6.86
N GLY A 203 1.34 -4.82 7.20
CA GLY A 203 2.58 -4.82 8.00
C GLY A 203 2.36 -5.40 9.39
N LEU A 204 1.26 -5.04 10.06
CA LEU A 204 0.82 -5.62 11.33
C LEU A 204 0.45 -7.10 11.23
N ASN A 205 0.21 -7.61 10.04
CA ASN A 205 -0.39 -8.93 9.82
C ASN A 205 -1.73 -9.07 10.55
N ALA A 206 -2.52 -7.99 10.56
CA ALA A 206 -3.83 -7.97 11.21
C ALA A 206 -4.77 -8.99 10.58
N LYS A 207 -5.70 -9.52 11.39
CA LYS A 207 -6.66 -10.55 10.99
C LYS A 207 -8.04 -10.24 11.57
N PRO A 208 -9.11 -10.84 11.01
CA PRO A 208 -10.45 -10.73 11.59
C PRO A 208 -10.45 -11.06 13.08
N GLY A 209 -11.23 -10.34 13.86
CA GLY A 209 -11.33 -10.50 15.31
C GLY A 209 -10.22 -9.81 16.12
N VAL A 210 -9.40 -8.97 15.46
CA VAL A 210 -8.37 -8.15 16.11
C VAL A 210 -8.56 -6.70 15.70
N LEU A 211 -8.47 -5.78 16.64
CA LEU A 211 -8.36 -4.36 16.33
C LEU A 211 -6.93 -4.02 15.94
N PHE A 212 -6.76 -3.20 14.92
CA PHE A 212 -5.47 -2.58 14.64
C PHE A 212 -5.45 -1.13 15.11
N ASN A 213 -4.31 -0.70 15.63
CA ASN A 213 -4.00 0.71 15.85
C ASN A 213 -2.72 1.06 15.10
N LEU A 214 -2.86 1.87 14.06
CA LEU A 214 -1.71 2.44 13.36
C LEU A 214 -1.37 3.80 13.98
N ALA A 215 -0.38 3.78 14.87
CA ALA A 215 0.03 4.90 15.70
C ALA A 215 1.17 5.69 15.02
N ASN A 216 0.80 6.47 14.02
CA ASN A 216 1.68 7.37 13.26
C ASN A 216 1.34 8.84 13.54
N THR A 217 1.73 9.75 12.64
CA THR A 217 1.35 11.18 12.72
C THR A 217 -0.16 11.37 12.74
N SER A 218 -0.89 10.67 11.87
CA SER A 218 -2.32 10.43 12.01
C SER A 218 -2.53 9.02 12.56
N GLU A 219 -3.42 8.88 13.53
CA GLU A 219 -3.69 7.58 14.14
C GLU A 219 -5.01 7.01 13.66
N HIS A 220 -5.00 5.71 13.38
CA HIS A 220 -6.16 4.96 12.92
C HIS A 220 -6.42 3.78 13.84
N VAL A 221 -7.67 3.59 14.22
CA VAL A 221 -8.15 2.38 14.91
C VAL A 221 -9.19 1.72 14.03
N GLY A 222 -9.10 0.41 13.86
CA GLY A 222 -10.03 -0.31 13.00
C GLY A 222 -9.92 -1.81 13.11
N GLU A 223 -10.71 -2.49 12.31
CA GLU A 223 -10.75 -3.95 12.20
C GLU A 223 -10.91 -4.40 10.75
N ILE A 224 -10.60 -5.64 10.48
CA ILE A 224 -10.97 -6.31 9.24
C ILE A 224 -12.43 -6.76 9.40
N ASN A 225 -13.33 -6.14 8.61
CA ASN A 225 -14.75 -6.41 8.69
C ASN A 225 -15.41 -6.19 7.32
N ASP A 226 -16.07 -7.21 6.82
CA ASP A 226 -16.73 -7.18 5.51
C ASP A 226 -18.03 -6.36 5.53
N ASP A 227 -18.60 -6.12 6.71
CA ASP A 227 -19.83 -5.35 6.88
C ASP A 227 -19.55 -3.89 7.21
N TYR A 228 -20.28 -3.00 6.52
CA TYR A 228 -20.27 -1.58 6.87
C TYR A 228 -20.96 -1.34 8.22
N GLN A 229 -20.30 -0.57 9.07
CA GLN A 229 -20.86 -0.06 10.33
C GLN A 229 -21.15 1.44 10.22
N GLU A 230 -22.33 1.87 10.64
CA GLU A 230 -22.71 3.28 10.63
C GLU A 230 -21.76 4.13 11.48
N GLY A 231 -21.36 5.28 10.94
CA GLY A 231 -20.43 6.19 11.60
C GLY A 231 -18.95 5.80 11.50
N MET A 232 -18.64 4.71 10.75
CA MET A 232 -17.28 4.28 10.49
C MET A 232 -16.88 4.56 9.05
N SER A 233 -15.59 4.79 8.82
CA SER A 233 -15.01 4.70 7.49
C SER A 233 -14.92 3.23 7.09
N TRP A 234 -15.33 2.93 5.85
CA TRP A 234 -15.28 1.57 5.35
C TRP A 234 -14.65 1.51 3.96
N LEU A 235 -13.65 0.66 3.81
CA LEU A 235 -13.03 0.34 2.53
C LEU A 235 -13.46 -1.07 2.12
N PRO A 236 -14.11 -1.24 0.97
CA PRO A 236 -14.52 -2.56 0.49
C PRO A 236 -13.32 -3.47 0.22
N PRO A 237 -13.51 -4.80 0.17
CA PRO A 237 -12.47 -5.72 -0.24
C PRO A 237 -12.01 -5.38 -1.66
N LEU A 238 -10.74 -5.59 -1.95
CA LEU A 238 -10.15 -5.30 -3.26
C LEU A 238 -9.09 -6.36 -3.61
N GLY A 239 -9.44 -7.30 -4.49
CA GLY A 239 -8.61 -8.47 -4.78
C GLY A 239 -8.37 -9.29 -3.51
N GLU A 240 -7.11 -9.50 -3.14
CA GLU A 240 -6.73 -10.22 -1.92
C GLU A 240 -6.73 -9.34 -0.66
N LEU A 241 -7.02 -8.05 -0.79
CA LEU A 241 -7.07 -7.14 0.35
C LEU A 241 -8.43 -7.23 1.03
N PRO A 242 -8.47 -7.46 2.35
CA PRO A 242 -9.74 -7.56 3.09
C PRO A 242 -10.43 -6.20 3.19
N ALA A 243 -11.72 -6.18 3.47
CA ALA A 243 -12.42 -4.96 3.83
C ALA A 243 -11.89 -4.41 5.17
N LEU A 244 -11.89 -3.09 5.30
CA LEU A 244 -11.45 -2.40 6.51
C LEU A 244 -12.55 -1.47 7.00
N SER A 245 -12.92 -1.61 8.27
CA SER A 245 -13.72 -0.66 9.02
C SER A 245 -12.82 0.09 9.99
N TYR A 246 -12.79 1.42 9.94
CA TYR A 246 -11.85 2.20 10.74
C TYR A 246 -12.32 3.61 11.04
N ASN A 247 -11.71 4.22 12.06
CA ASN A 247 -11.78 5.65 12.32
C ASN A 247 -10.36 6.22 12.51
N ALA A 248 -10.21 7.49 12.15
CA ALA A 248 -8.98 8.23 12.35
C ALA A 248 -9.17 9.28 13.46
N THR A 249 -8.11 9.57 14.20
CA THR A 249 -8.10 10.71 15.10
C THR A 249 -8.02 12.00 14.30
N THR A 250 -8.73 13.03 14.80
CA THR A 250 -8.66 14.40 14.26
C THR A 250 -7.65 15.26 15.01
N LEU A 251 -6.89 14.67 15.92
CA LEU A 251 -5.94 15.37 16.77
C LEU A 251 -4.82 16.00 15.94
N GLN A 252 -4.42 17.19 16.35
CA GLN A 252 -3.27 17.86 15.77
C GLN A 252 -1.97 17.09 16.09
N THR A 253 -0.96 17.26 15.26
CA THR A 253 0.34 16.58 15.41
C THR A 253 1.06 16.90 16.72
N ASN A 254 0.73 18.02 17.37
CA ASN A 254 1.28 18.48 18.65
C ASN A 254 0.47 18.06 19.89
N ALA A 255 -0.61 17.27 19.73
CA ALA A 255 -1.35 16.74 20.86
C ALA A 255 -0.43 15.91 21.76
N ASN A 256 -0.57 16.07 23.08
CA ASN A 256 0.21 15.31 24.05
C ASN A 256 -0.24 13.85 24.14
N THR A 257 0.53 13.01 24.81
CA THR A 257 0.27 11.57 24.92
C THR A 257 -1.07 11.26 25.59
N ILE A 258 -1.48 12.07 26.59
CA ILE A 258 -2.75 11.85 27.30
C ILE A 258 -3.92 12.10 26.36
N GLU A 259 -3.95 13.24 25.68
CA GLU A 259 -4.99 13.57 24.69
C GLU A 259 -5.11 12.52 23.58
N ARG A 260 -3.95 12.02 23.12
CA ARG A 260 -3.92 10.94 22.12
C ARG A 260 -4.49 9.64 22.66
N ASN A 261 -4.14 9.26 23.88
CA ASN A 261 -4.64 8.03 24.48
C ASN A 261 -6.15 8.09 24.72
N GLU A 262 -6.66 9.21 25.23
CA GLU A 262 -8.10 9.42 25.42
C GLU A 262 -8.86 9.29 24.09
N ALA A 263 -8.38 9.93 23.02
CA ALA A 263 -8.98 9.84 21.71
C ALA A 263 -8.98 8.41 21.12
N ILE A 264 -7.87 7.67 21.30
CA ILE A 264 -7.79 6.29 20.83
C ILE A 264 -8.69 5.36 21.62
N LEU A 265 -8.79 5.53 22.94
CA LEU A 265 -9.68 4.75 23.78
C LEU A 265 -11.15 5.04 23.45
N GLU A 266 -11.51 6.29 23.15
CA GLU A 266 -12.84 6.64 22.66
C GLU A 266 -13.16 5.94 21.32
N LEU A 267 -12.23 5.97 20.36
CA LEU A 267 -12.40 5.27 19.10
C LEU A 267 -12.50 3.76 19.29
N ARG A 268 -11.67 3.17 20.16
CA ARG A 268 -11.71 1.75 20.49
C ARG A 268 -13.09 1.31 21.00
N ASN A 269 -13.74 2.13 21.83
CA ASN A 269 -15.04 1.81 22.40
C ASN A 269 -16.18 1.73 21.37
N ARG A 270 -15.94 2.15 20.13
CA ARG A 270 -16.88 2.00 19.01
C ARG A 270 -16.83 0.60 18.37
N PHE A 271 -15.83 -0.20 18.72
CA PHE A 271 -15.64 -1.55 18.21
C PHE A 271 -15.98 -2.60 19.26
N PRO A 272 -16.22 -3.87 18.86
CA PRO A 272 -16.28 -4.97 19.80
C PRO A 272 -15.01 -5.06 20.66
N PRO A 273 -15.09 -5.66 21.88
CA PRO A 273 -13.96 -5.72 22.82
C PRO A 273 -12.89 -6.75 22.37
N HIS A 274 -12.31 -6.54 21.21
CA HIS A 274 -11.24 -7.35 20.68
C HIS A 274 -9.87 -6.95 21.23
N GLU A 275 -8.89 -7.87 21.12
CA GLU A 275 -7.49 -7.59 21.34
C GLU A 275 -7.03 -6.51 20.35
N MET A 276 -6.24 -5.54 20.80
CA MET A 276 -5.73 -4.46 19.95
C MET A 276 -4.24 -4.68 19.66
N TRP A 277 -3.90 -4.72 18.39
CA TRP A 277 -2.53 -4.77 17.90
C TRP A 277 -2.07 -3.39 17.47
N ILE A 278 -0.91 -2.96 17.95
CA ILE A 278 -0.39 -1.62 17.66
C ILE A 278 0.90 -1.68 16.84
N GLY A 279 1.02 -0.75 15.90
CA GLY A 279 2.24 -0.48 15.14
C GLY A 279 2.34 0.97 14.71
N GLY A 280 3.54 1.38 14.32
CA GLY A 280 3.83 2.76 13.94
C GLY A 280 4.88 3.40 14.81
N GLY A 281 5.26 4.63 14.49
CA GLY A 281 6.33 5.34 15.20
C GLY A 281 6.04 5.55 16.69
N LEU A 282 4.80 5.82 17.06
CA LEU A 282 4.40 6.02 18.46
C LEU A 282 4.28 4.69 19.23
N ALA A 283 4.21 3.55 18.57
CA ALA A 283 4.18 2.25 19.22
C ALA A 283 5.53 1.86 19.88
N LEU A 284 6.57 2.65 19.65
CA LEU A 284 7.86 2.51 20.36
C LEU A 284 7.81 3.05 21.79
N ASP A 285 6.80 3.84 22.13
CA ASP A 285 6.52 4.28 23.49
C ASP A 285 5.80 3.17 24.26
N THR A 286 6.51 2.47 25.13
CA THR A 286 5.98 1.34 25.91
C THR A 286 4.87 1.76 26.87
N GLN A 287 4.94 2.96 27.45
CA GLN A 287 3.90 3.48 28.33
C GLN A 287 2.58 3.66 27.54
N LEU A 288 2.66 4.24 26.34
CA LEU A 288 1.51 4.39 25.45
C LEU A 288 0.86 3.04 25.10
N VAL A 289 1.68 2.03 24.82
CA VAL A 289 1.20 0.67 24.52
C VAL A 289 0.48 0.05 25.71
N GLU A 290 1.04 0.18 26.93
CA GLU A 290 0.45 -0.31 28.17
C GLU A 290 -0.87 0.40 28.49
N GLU A 291 -0.91 1.74 28.46
CA GLU A 291 -2.10 2.53 28.73
C GLU A 291 -3.26 2.20 27.76
N ARG A 292 -2.96 1.85 26.54
CA ARG A 292 -3.94 1.40 25.53
C ARG A 292 -4.33 -0.08 25.69
N ASN A 293 -3.70 -0.82 26.60
CA ASN A 293 -3.83 -2.28 26.71
C ASN A 293 -3.72 -2.93 25.31
N ALA A 294 -2.66 -2.59 24.59
CA ALA A 294 -2.39 -3.02 23.23
C ALA A 294 -1.19 -3.98 23.21
N ILE A 295 -1.13 -4.80 22.15
CA ILE A 295 0.01 -5.68 21.89
C ILE A 295 0.87 -5.06 20.79
N TYR A 296 2.10 -4.72 21.12
CA TYR A 296 3.07 -4.26 20.13
C TYR A 296 3.34 -5.34 19.08
N LYS A 297 3.29 -4.95 17.80
CA LYS A 297 3.55 -5.84 16.66
C LYS A 297 4.63 -5.30 15.72
N ALA A 298 4.73 -3.99 15.54
CA ALA A 298 5.68 -3.37 14.64
C ALA A 298 5.97 -1.93 15.06
N GLY A 299 7.15 -1.44 14.76
CA GLY A 299 7.53 -0.04 14.94
C GLY A 299 7.24 0.81 13.71
N GLN A 300 8.09 1.77 13.46
CA GLN A 300 7.96 2.71 12.35
C GLN A 300 8.03 2.05 10.97
N GLU A 301 8.46 0.79 10.90
CA GLU A 301 8.55 0.00 9.66
C GLU A 301 7.20 -0.52 9.16
N VAL A 302 6.14 -0.40 9.92
CA VAL A 302 4.87 -1.09 9.69
C VAL A 302 4.33 -0.94 8.26
N SER A 303 4.24 0.28 7.73
CA SER A 303 3.69 0.51 6.38
C SER A 303 4.69 0.12 5.28
N VAL A 304 5.96 0.45 5.44
CA VAL A 304 6.99 0.09 4.45
C VAL A 304 7.20 -1.42 4.38
N LEU A 305 7.14 -2.11 5.51
CA LEU A 305 7.16 -3.59 5.55
C LEU A 305 5.91 -4.18 4.91
N GLY A 306 4.76 -3.58 5.14
CA GLY A 306 3.49 -4.03 4.55
C GLY A 306 3.49 -3.94 3.02
N VAL A 307 3.95 -2.85 2.44
CA VAL A 307 4.04 -2.73 0.97
C VAL A 307 5.14 -3.60 0.39
N ALA A 308 6.26 -3.82 1.09
CA ALA A 308 7.28 -4.79 0.68
C ALA A 308 6.74 -6.22 0.67
N LYS A 309 5.99 -6.62 1.71
CA LYS A 309 5.30 -7.92 1.76
C LYS A 309 4.29 -8.06 0.62
N LEU A 310 3.53 -7.01 0.31
CA LEU A 310 2.58 -7.00 -0.80
C LEU A 310 3.29 -7.20 -2.14
N ALA A 311 4.41 -6.53 -2.35
CA ALA A 311 5.23 -6.66 -3.56
C ALA A 311 5.88 -8.06 -3.67
N ASN A 312 6.21 -8.67 -2.53
CA ASN A 312 6.85 -10.00 -2.51
C ASN A 312 5.86 -11.16 -2.67
N ARG A 313 4.54 -10.89 -2.68
CA ARG A 313 3.54 -11.93 -2.91
C ARG A 313 3.73 -12.54 -4.28
N LYS A 314 3.63 -13.86 -4.33
CA LYS A 314 3.57 -14.56 -5.60
C LYS A 314 2.22 -14.31 -6.26
N PRO A 315 2.16 -14.17 -7.59
CA PRO A 315 0.88 -14.11 -8.27
C PRO A 315 0.12 -15.42 -8.04
N LEU A 316 -1.19 -15.30 -7.77
CA LEU A 316 -2.09 -16.44 -7.55
C LEU A 316 -2.90 -16.72 -8.81
N ALA A 317 -2.92 -17.97 -9.25
CA ALA A 317 -3.80 -18.45 -10.29
C ALA A 317 -4.89 -19.36 -9.70
N VAL A 318 -6.11 -19.27 -10.20
CA VAL A 318 -7.19 -20.22 -9.88
C VAL A 318 -7.44 -21.06 -11.13
N ILE A 319 -7.26 -22.37 -10.99
CA ILE A 319 -7.47 -23.33 -12.09
C ILE A 319 -8.80 -24.04 -11.84
N PHE A 320 -9.76 -23.79 -12.70
CA PHE A 320 -11.03 -24.53 -12.69
C PHE A 320 -10.88 -25.84 -13.46
N GLY A 321 -11.15 -26.95 -12.79
CA GLY A 321 -10.94 -28.30 -13.30
C GLY A 321 -9.60 -28.91 -12.86
N ALA A 322 -9.64 -29.71 -11.79
CA ALA A 322 -8.47 -30.40 -11.24
C ALA A 322 -8.12 -31.70 -11.97
N GLY A 323 -8.51 -31.83 -13.23
CA GLY A 323 -8.18 -32.96 -14.08
C GLY A 323 -6.70 -33.02 -14.47
N LYS A 324 -6.34 -33.99 -15.34
CA LYS A 324 -4.93 -34.22 -15.75
C LYS A 324 -4.24 -32.95 -16.33
N VAL A 325 -4.97 -32.12 -17.07
CA VAL A 325 -4.42 -30.89 -17.65
C VAL A 325 -4.25 -29.82 -16.58
N GLY A 326 -5.27 -29.58 -15.74
CA GLY A 326 -5.21 -28.57 -14.69
C GLY A 326 -4.12 -28.86 -13.66
N ARG A 327 -4.16 -30.03 -13.01
CA ARG A 327 -3.20 -30.41 -11.97
C ARG A 327 -1.83 -30.85 -12.51
N GLY A 328 -1.77 -31.44 -13.68
CA GLY A 328 -0.53 -31.93 -14.26
C GLY A 328 0.23 -30.82 -15.01
N PHE A 329 -0.34 -30.32 -16.10
CA PHE A 329 0.36 -29.40 -16.99
C PHE A 329 0.33 -27.95 -16.50
N LEU A 330 -0.85 -27.37 -16.23
CA LEU A 330 -0.97 -25.97 -15.84
C LEU A 330 -0.36 -25.71 -14.47
N ALA A 331 -0.60 -26.56 -13.47
CA ALA A 331 -0.01 -26.45 -12.16
C ALA A 331 1.54 -26.51 -12.21
N GLN A 332 2.11 -27.39 -13.03
CA GLN A 332 3.56 -27.44 -13.20
C GLN A 332 4.13 -26.20 -13.88
N LEU A 333 3.45 -25.64 -14.89
CA LEU A 333 3.86 -24.41 -15.54
C LEU A 333 3.84 -23.23 -14.57
N LEU A 334 2.74 -23.09 -13.82
CA LEU A 334 2.60 -22.01 -12.83
C LEU A 334 3.65 -22.11 -11.73
N ASN A 335 3.87 -23.31 -11.19
CA ASN A 335 4.90 -23.53 -10.18
C ASN A 335 6.31 -23.20 -10.70
N ARG A 336 6.64 -23.60 -11.93
CA ARG A 336 7.93 -23.26 -12.58
C ARG A 336 8.07 -21.77 -12.84
N ALA A 337 6.96 -21.09 -13.11
CA ALA A 337 6.91 -19.63 -13.28
C ALA A 337 6.91 -18.86 -11.93
N GLY A 338 6.91 -19.56 -10.80
CA GLY A 338 6.91 -18.96 -9.47
C GLY A 338 5.54 -18.44 -9.04
N TRP A 339 4.44 -18.95 -9.61
CA TRP A 339 3.09 -18.61 -9.22
C TRP A 339 2.57 -19.57 -8.15
N ASP A 340 1.82 -19.04 -7.20
CA ASP A 340 0.95 -19.85 -6.37
C ASP A 340 -0.35 -20.16 -7.15
N PHE A 341 -0.98 -21.29 -6.87
CA PHE A 341 -2.23 -21.64 -7.54
C PHE A 341 -3.16 -22.42 -6.62
N SER A 342 -4.46 -22.27 -6.89
CA SER A 342 -5.53 -23.05 -6.28
C SER A 342 -6.24 -23.83 -7.35
N LEU A 343 -6.56 -25.09 -7.04
CA LEU A 343 -7.38 -25.95 -7.88
C LEU A 343 -8.81 -25.95 -7.38
N VAL A 344 -9.75 -25.75 -8.28
CA VAL A 344 -11.19 -25.79 -8.00
C VAL A 344 -11.82 -26.86 -8.92
N ASP A 345 -12.55 -27.81 -8.36
CA ASP A 345 -13.27 -28.81 -9.12
C ASP A 345 -14.70 -28.97 -8.58
N SER A 346 -15.61 -29.34 -9.46
CA SER A 346 -17.02 -29.65 -9.10
C SER A 346 -17.17 -31.01 -8.43
N HIS A 347 -16.15 -31.88 -8.52
CA HIS A 347 -16.16 -33.24 -7.95
C HIS A 347 -15.32 -33.26 -6.67
N ALA A 348 -15.99 -33.39 -5.52
CA ALA A 348 -15.33 -33.40 -4.21
C ALA A 348 -14.25 -34.48 -4.09
N GLU A 349 -14.50 -35.70 -4.62
CA GLU A 349 -13.56 -36.82 -4.64
C GLU A 349 -12.23 -36.46 -5.34
N THR A 350 -12.27 -35.59 -6.38
CA THR A 350 -11.08 -35.15 -7.07
C THR A 350 -10.25 -34.23 -6.21
N ILE A 351 -10.89 -33.40 -5.38
CA ILE A 351 -10.20 -32.47 -4.47
C ILE A 351 -9.61 -33.23 -3.27
N GLU A 352 -10.36 -34.21 -2.69
CA GLU A 352 -9.87 -35.03 -1.58
C GLU A 352 -8.58 -35.78 -1.93
N GLN A 353 -8.47 -36.31 -3.16
CA GLN A 353 -7.27 -36.99 -3.66
C GLN A 353 -6.04 -36.09 -3.85
N LEU A 354 -6.18 -34.79 -3.72
CA LEU A 354 -5.07 -33.82 -3.85
C LEU A 354 -4.49 -33.42 -2.48
N HIS A 355 -5.11 -33.81 -1.39
CA HIS A 355 -4.63 -33.54 -0.01
C HIS A 355 -3.77 -34.66 0.56
N ASP A 356 -3.68 -35.82 -0.10
CA ASP A 356 -2.77 -36.94 0.20
C ASP A 356 -1.47 -36.83 -0.62
#